data_e49c32e6fc0231efa1ff741b3a1d95d3
#
_entry.id   e49c32e6fc0231efa1ff741b3a1d95d3
#
_cell.length_a   1.000
_cell.length_b   1.000
_cell.length_c   1.000
_cell.angle_alpha   90.00
_cell.angle_beta   90.00
_cell.angle_gamma   90.00
#
_symmetry.space_group_name_H-M   'P 1'
#
loop_
_entity.id
_entity.type
_entity.pdbx_description
1 polymer ?
#
loop_
_entity_poly.entity_id
_entity_poly.type
_entity_poly.pdbx_seq_one_letter_code
_entity_poly.pdbx_strand_id
1 'polypeptide(L)'
;MNPNQANALRELVHSQPIAALGTLHEGRPFVSMVPFALLPDATGWVIHVSHLASHTKDMLSHPDVSMLVVAPLAPGASALSLPRLTVQGTAQACDESSPVYATARAAYVERLPDSAEMFEFADFQLFVVRPSVARF
;
A
#
# COMPACT_ATOMS: atom_id res chain seq x y z
N MET A 1 16.95 -13.81 -2.96
CA MET A 1 17.37 -12.42 -2.71
C MET A 1 18.56 -12.41 -1.76
N ASN A 2 19.64 -11.72 -2.14
CA ASN A 2 20.83 -11.66 -1.28
C ASN A 2 20.63 -10.61 -0.16
N PRO A 3 21.50 -10.61 0.87
CA PRO A 3 21.34 -9.68 2.00
C PRO A 3 21.34 -8.21 1.62
N ASN A 4 22.14 -7.83 0.62
CA ASN A 4 22.18 -6.43 0.16
C ASN A 4 20.87 -6.02 -0.49
N GLN A 5 20.28 -6.88 -1.31
CA GLN A 5 18.98 -6.65 -1.92
C GLN A 5 17.88 -6.56 -0.86
N ALA A 6 17.91 -7.46 0.13
CA ALA A 6 16.93 -7.45 1.21
C ALA A 6 16.99 -6.16 2.03
N ASN A 7 18.20 -5.66 2.31
CA ASN A 7 18.37 -4.39 3.02
C ASN A 7 17.88 -3.22 2.21
N ALA A 8 18.22 -3.18 0.90
CA ALA A 8 17.78 -2.11 0.00
C ALA A 8 16.25 -2.08 -0.12
N LEU A 9 15.62 -3.24 -0.19
CA LEU A 9 14.16 -3.36 -0.23
C LEU A 9 13.52 -2.81 1.04
N ARG A 10 14.02 -3.20 2.21
CA ARG A 10 13.52 -2.69 3.49
C ARG A 10 13.66 -1.18 3.58
N GLU A 11 14.82 -0.66 3.19
CA GLU A 11 15.07 0.78 3.20
C GLU A 11 14.09 1.52 2.29
N LEU A 12 13.85 1.01 1.08
CA LEU A 12 12.90 1.61 0.14
C LEU A 12 11.50 1.69 0.75
N VAL A 13 11.00 0.57 1.27
CA VAL A 13 9.64 0.50 1.81
C VAL A 13 9.49 1.35 3.06
N HIS A 14 10.52 1.40 3.91
CA HIS A 14 10.46 2.20 5.13
C HIS A 14 10.65 3.69 4.90
N SER A 15 11.36 4.08 3.84
CA SER A 15 11.62 5.49 3.54
C SER A 15 10.53 6.15 2.70
N GLN A 16 9.75 5.37 1.95
CA GLN A 16 8.72 5.89 1.05
C GLN A 16 7.33 5.60 1.60
N PRO A 17 6.60 6.63 2.09
CA PRO A 17 5.29 6.42 2.70
C PRO A 17 4.13 6.35 1.70
N ILE A 18 4.38 6.56 0.42
CA ILE A 18 3.34 6.54 -0.61
C ILE A 18 3.66 5.53 -1.71
N ALA A 19 2.60 5.02 -2.31
CA ALA A 19 2.68 4.07 -3.41
C ALA A 19 1.70 4.46 -4.50
N ALA A 20 2.02 4.10 -5.76
CA ALA A 20 1.02 4.04 -6.81
C ALA A 20 0.22 2.78 -6.61
N LEU A 21 -1.10 2.90 -6.70
CA LEU A 21 -2.04 1.78 -6.55
C LEU A 21 -2.76 1.53 -7.87
N GLY A 22 -2.55 0.36 -8.43
CA GLY A 22 -3.23 -0.08 -9.65
C GLY A 22 -4.46 -0.92 -9.28
N THR A 23 -5.60 -0.54 -9.84
CA THR A 23 -6.88 -1.23 -9.64
C THR A 23 -7.52 -1.49 -10.99
N LEU A 24 -8.60 -2.27 -11.00
CA LEU A 24 -9.43 -2.46 -12.19
C LEU A 24 -10.68 -1.61 -12.06
N HIS A 25 -10.78 -0.60 -12.91
CA HIS A 25 -11.93 0.29 -12.97
C HIS A 25 -12.74 0.00 -14.24
N GLU A 26 -13.93 -0.57 -14.04
CA GLU A 26 -14.79 -0.98 -15.17
C GLU A 26 -14.03 -1.88 -16.16
N GLY A 27 -13.24 -2.82 -15.62
CA GLY A 27 -12.45 -3.76 -16.40
C GLY A 27 -11.17 -3.20 -17.01
N ARG A 28 -10.83 -1.94 -16.74
CA ARG A 28 -9.62 -1.29 -17.27
C ARG A 28 -8.64 -0.96 -16.16
N PRO A 29 -7.33 -1.04 -16.43
CA PRO A 29 -6.34 -0.60 -15.45
C PRO A 29 -6.50 0.87 -15.08
N PHE A 30 -6.42 1.15 -13.79
CA PHE A 30 -6.53 2.52 -13.26
C PHE A 30 -5.48 2.68 -12.18
N VAL A 31 -4.76 3.80 -12.16
CA VAL A 31 -3.68 4.05 -11.20
C VAL A 31 -4.00 5.29 -10.38
N SER A 32 -3.87 5.16 -9.08
CA SER A 32 -4.00 6.27 -8.13
C SER A 32 -2.81 6.23 -7.17
N MET A 33 -2.77 7.17 -6.22
CA MET A 33 -1.72 7.23 -5.20
C MET A 33 -2.34 7.08 -3.84
N VAL A 34 -1.70 6.27 -2.97
CA VAL A 34 -2.13 6.08 -1.59
C VAL A 34 -0.94 6.10 -0.65
N PRO A 35 -1.10 6.65 0.56
CA PRO A 35 -0.18 6.36 1.64
C PRO A 35 -0.34 4.91 2.08
N PHE A 36 0.69 4.32 2.64
CA PHE A 36 0.62 2.95 3.11
C PHE A 36 1.52 2.70 4.32
N ALA A 37 1.24 1.62 5.03
CA ALA A 37 2.10 1.07 6.06
C ALA A 37 2.18 -0.44 5.87
N LEU A 38 3.13 -1.08 6.51
CA LEU A 38 3.24 -2.54 6.52
C LEU A 38 2.74 -3.10 7.84
N LEU A 39 2.12 -4.27 7.80
CA LEU A 39 1.89 -5.03 9.00
C LEU A 39 3.25 -5.38 9.64
N PRO A 40 3.33 -5.49 10.98
CA PRO A 40 4.59 -5.78 11.66
C PRO A 40 5.29 -7.05 11.18
N ASP A 41 4.53 -8.06 10.75
CA ASP A 41 5.06 -9.32 10.22
C ASP A 41 5.38 -9.25 8.71
N ALA A 42 5.19 -8.07 8.09
CA ALA A 42 5.42 -7.82 6.67
C ALA A 42 4.56 -8.67 5.71
N THR A 43 3.46 -9.27 6.21
CA THR A 43 2.59 -10.11 5.37
C THR A 43 1.50 -9.32 4.66
N GLY A 44 1.39 -8.03 4.89
CA GLY A 44 0.37 -7.21 4.24
C GLY A 44 0.72 -5.74 4.23
N TRP A 45 0.16 -5.04 3.26
CA TRP A 45 0.28 -3.60 3.10
C TRP A 45 -1.04 -2.97 3.50
N VAL A 46 -0.99 -2.00 4.39
CA VAL A 46 -2.18 -1.37 4.97
C VAL A 46 -2.44 -0.05 4.29
N ILE A 47 -3.65 0.13 3.79
CA ILE A 47 -4.10 1.42 3.23
C ILE A 47 -5.45 1.78 3.86
N HIS A 48 -5.71 3.08 3.98
CA HIS A 48 -6.94 3.61 4.57
C HIS A 48 -7.52 4.63 3.59
N VAL A 49 -8.67 4.31 3.00
CA VAL A 49 -9.17 4.99 1.82
C VAL A 49 -10.64 5.36 1.98
N SER A 50 -11.04 6.44 1.30
CA SER A 50 -12.43 6.91 1.32
C SER A 50 -13.32 6.02 0.47
N HIS A 51 -14.53 5.74 0.96
CA HIS A 51 -15.56 5.05 0.16
C HIS A 51 -15.98 5.85 -1.07
N LEU A 52 -15.72 7.16 -1.10
CA LEU A 52 -16.04 8.00 -2.24
C LEU A 52 -15.02 7.89 -3.37
N ALA A 53 -13.81 7.39 -3.08
CA ALA A 53 -12.76 7.26 -4.09
C ALA A 53 -13.04 6.10 -5.04
N SER A 54 -12.72 6.30 -6.32
CA SER A 54 -12.89 5.26 -7.34
C SER A 54 -12.11 4.00 -7.02
N HIS A 55 -10.86 4.13 -6.53
CA HIS A 55 -10.04 2.96 -6.21
C HIS A 55 -10.66 2.10 -5.10
N THR A 56 -11.39 2.69 -4.15
CA THR A 56 -12.07 1.92 -3.10
C THR A 56 -13.19 1.07 -3.69
N LYS A 57 -14.02 1.68 -4.55
CA LYS A 57 -15.10 0.98 -5.24
C LYS A 57 -14.56 -0.13 -6.13
N ASP A 58 -13.44 0.15 -6.80
CA ASP A 58 -12.77 -0.83 -7.66
C ASP A 58 -12.33 -2.06 -6.86
N MET A 59 -11.68 -1.85 -5.71
CA MET A 59 -11.19 -2.96 -4.88
C MET A 59 -12.31 -3.80 -4.29
N LEU A 60 -13.46 -3.18 -3.99
CA LEU A 60 -14.62 -3.92 -3.51
C LEU A 60 -15.23 -4.79 -4.62
N SER A 61 -15.13 -4.36 -5.88
CA SER A 61 -15.66 -5.11 -7.03
C SER A 61 -14.66 -6.16 -7.54
N HIS A 62 -13.37 -5.80 -7.57
CA HIS A 62 -12.28 -6.65 -8.07
C HIS A 62 -11.09 -6.50 -7.14
N PRO A 63 -10.79 -7.52 -6.34
CA PRO A 63 -9.76 -7.41 -5.31
C PRO A 63 -8.33 -7.44 -5.83
N ASP A 64 -8.11 -7.82 -7.09
CA ASP A 64 -6.75 -7.88 -7.64
C ASP A 64 -6.20 -6.48 -7.85
N VAL A 65 -5.04 -6.21 -7.27
CA VAL A 65 -4.39 -4.90 -7.30
C VAL A 65 -2.89 -5.06 -7.52
N SER A 66 -2.26 -3.95 -7.88
CA SER A 66 -0.81 -3.86 -7.85
C SER A 66 -0.40 -2.55 -7.19
N MET A 67 0.82 -2.52 -6.64
CA MET A 67 1.38 -1.33 -6.00
C MET A 67 2.81 -1.14 -6.48
N LEU A 68 3.19 0.12 -6.66
CA LEU A 68 4.55 0.48 -7.01
C LEU A 68 5.08 1.48 -5.99
N VAL A 69 6.24 1.15 -5.41
CA VAL A 69 7.02 2.08 -4.60
C VAL A 69 8.32 2.35 -5.33
N VAL A 70 8.68 3.61 -5.46
CA VAL A 70 9.90 4.01 -6.15
C VAL A 70 10.65 5.04 -5.31
N ALA A 71 11.97 4.93 -5.29
CA ALA A 71 12.83 5.91 -4.62
C ALA A 71 12.76 7.26 -5.35
N PRO A 72 12.94 8.38 -4.63
CA PRO A 72 12.92 9.69 -5.27
C PRO A 72 14.10 9.85 -6.25
N LEU A 73 13.84 10.52 -7.37
CA LEU A 73 14.88 10.83 -8.35
C LEU A 73 15.78 11.95 -7.81
N ALA A 74 17.03 11.61 -7.55
CA ALA A 74 18.03 12.59 -7.13
C ALA A 74 18.60 13.33 -8.36
N PRO A 75 19.04 14.60 -8.23
CA PRO A 75 19.69 15.31 -9.31
C PRO A 75 20.88 14.52 -9.85
N GLY A 76 20.97 14.37 -11.19
CA GLY A 76 22.03 13.64 -11.83
C GLY A 76 21.90 12.12 -11.84
N ALA A 77 20.92 11.55 -11.16
CA ALA A 77 20.68 10.11 -11.16
C ALA A 77 19.91 9.69 -12.40
N SER A 78 20.19 8.47 -12.88
CA SER A 78 19.42 7.87 -13.97
C SER A 78 18.10 7.31 -13.44
N ALA A 79 17.00 7.64 -14.11
CA ALA A 79 15.67 7.11 -13.73
C ALA A 79 15.63 5.59 -13.78
N LEU A 80 16.32 4.96 -14.72
CA LEU A 80 16.32 3.51 -14.87
C LEU A 80 17.06 2.78 -13.76
N SER A 81 17.91 3.48 -13.00
CA SER A 81 18.66 2.89 -11.90
C SER A 81 17.98 3.08 -10.53
N LEU A 82 16.83 3.76 -10.47
CA LEU A 82 16.14 3.98 -9.20
C LEU A 82 15.67 2.64 -8.61
N PRO A 83 15.89 2.44 -7.31
CA PRO A 83 15.25 1.33 -6.59
C PRO A 83 13.73 1.44 -6.71
N ARG A 84 13.10 0.31 -7.00
CA ARG A 84 11.64 0.24 -7.13
C ARG A 84 11.14 -1.14 -6.78
N LEU A 85 9.92 -1.19 -6.27
CA LEU A 85 9.27 -2.44 -5.91
C LEU A 85 7.86 -2.45 -6.51
N THR A 86 7.56 -3.47 -7.30
CA THR A 86 6.20 -3.77 -7.74
C THR A 86 5.66 -4.95 -6.96
N VAL A 87 4.47 -4.78 -6.41
CA VAL A 87 3.76 -5.84 -5.70
C VAL A 87 2.44 -6.09 -6.40
N GLN A 88 2.13 -7.34 -6.69
CA GLN A 88 0.80 -7.76 -7.11
C GLN A 88 0.17 -8.54 -5.96
N GLY A 89 -1.10 -8.32 -5.71
CA GLY A 89 -1.76 -8.97 -4.61
C GLY A 89 -3.26 -8.79 -4.61
N THR A 90 -3.86 -9.11 -3.49
CA THR A 90 -5.30 -9.07 -3.28
C THR A 90 -5.63 -8.11 -2.17
N ALA A 91 -6.52 -7.15 -2.45
CA ALA A 91 -6.99 -6.20 -1.46
C ALA A 91 -8.17 -6.79 -0.68
N GLN A 92 -8.04 -6.85 0.64
CA GLN A 92 -9.07 -7.35 1.53
C GLN A 92 -9.58 -6.21 2.40
N ALA A 93 -10.88 -5.95 2.35
CA ALA A 93 -11.49 -4.99 3.28
C ALA A 93 -11.28 -5.48 4.71
N CYS A 94 -10.89 -4.56 5.57
CA CYS A 94 -10.56 -4.87 6.95
C CYS A 94 -11.38 -3.97 7.86
N ASP A 95 -12.45 -4.50 8.42
CA ASP A 95 -13.30 -3.78 9.36
C ASP A 95 -12.99 -4.20 10.80
N GLU A 96 -13.70 -3.59 11.76
CA GLU A 96 -13.45 -3.81 13.17
C GLU A 96 -13.66 -5.26 13.59
N SER A 97 -14.42 -6.05 12.83
CA SER A 97 -14.63 -7.47 13.11
C SER A 97 -13.46 -8.35 12.67
N SER A 98 -12.55 -7.82 11.85
CA SER A 98 -11.39 -8.56 11.38
C SER A 98 -10.37 -8.76 12.49
N PRO A 99 -9.78 -9.98 12.63
CA PRO A 99 -8.76 -10.23 13.65
C PRO A 99 -7.51 -9.35 13.50
N VAL A 100 -7.23 -8.85 12.30
CA VAL A 100 -6.04 -8.04 12.02
C VAL A 100 -6.31 -6.54 12.14
N TYR A 101 -7.55 -6.11 12.38
CA TYR A 101 -7.93 -4.70 12.35
C TYR A 101 -7.10 -3.83 13.29
N ALA A 102 -7.01 -4.22 14.56
CA ALA A 102 -6.29 -3.43 15.56
C ALA A 102 -4.81 -3.28 15.21
N THR A 103 -4.18 -4.36 14.74
CA THR A 103 -2.77 -4.36 14.34
C THR A 103 -2.56 -3.49 13.09
N ALA A 104 -3.45 -3.60 12.11
CA ALA A 104 -3.37 -2.84 10.88
C ALA A 104 -3.55 -1.33 11.15
N ARG A 105 -4.55 -0.98 11.95
CA ARG A 105 -4.79 0.41 12.35
C ARG A 105 -3.59 1.00 13.08
N ALA A 106 -3.04 0.27 14.04
CA ALA A 106 -1.89 0.72 14.81
C ALA A 106 -0.67 0.94 13.92
N ALA A 107 -0.40 0.02 12.99
CA ALA A 107 0.71 0.15 12.04
C ALA A 107 0.55 1.38 11.14
N TYR A 108 -0.67 1.61 10.67
CA TYR A 108 -0.95 2.76 9.80
C TYR A 108 -0.78 4.08 10.54
N VAL A 109 -1.34 4.20 11.74
CA VAL A 109 -1.26 5.43 12.55
C VAL A 109 0.16 5.67 13.03
N GLU A 110 0.92 4.63 13.38
CA GLU A 110 2.31 4.79 13.79
C GLU A 110 3.16 5.39 12.69
N ARG A 111 2.97 4.92 11.46
CA ARG A 111 3.72 5.44 10.31
C ARG A 111 3.23 6.80 9.84
N LEU A 112 1.93 7.04 9.94
CA LEU A 112 1.24 8.23 9.44
C LEU A 112 0.41 8.84 10.58
N PRO A 113 1.07 9.49 11.57
CA PRO A 113 0.37 9.97 12.78
C PRO A 113 -0.79 10.92 12.49
N ASP A 114 -0.70 11.72 11.43
CA ASP A 114 -1.77 12.66 11.07
C ASP A 114 -3.03 11.94 10.58
N SER A 115 -2.95 10.66 10.30
CA SER A 115 -4.09 9.88 9.82
C SER A 115 -5.06 9.44 10.93
N ALA A 116 -4.68 9.59 12.20
CA ALA A 116 -5.50 9.10 13.32
C ALA A 116 -6.92 9.65 13.29
N GLU A 117 -7.09 10.93 12.91
CA GLU A 117 -8.39 11.56 12.84
C GLU A 117 -9.30 10.94 11.79
N MET A 118 -8.73 10.41 10.71
CA MET A 118 -9.50 9.79 9.61
C MET A 118 -10.24 8.54 10.06
N PHE A 119 -9.80 7.89 11.14
CA PHE A 119 -10.48 6.73 11.68
C PHE A 119 -11.78 7.10 12.41
N GLU A 120 -11.98 8.38 12.68
CA GLU A 120 -13.24 8.89 13.24
C GLU A 120 -14.33 9.02 12.16
N PHE A 121 -13.97 9.00 10.87
CA PHE A 121 -14.91 9.19 9.78
C PHE A 121 -15.43 7.85 9.27
N ALA A 122 -16.78 7.72 9.22
CA ALA A 122 -17.44 6.48 8.82
C ALA A 122 -17.28 6.15 7.33
N ASP A 123 -16.91 7.13 6.50
CA ASP A 123 -16.76 6.95 5.06
C ASP A 123 -15.36 6.50 4.63
N PHE A 124 -14.49 6.16 5.59
CA PHE A 124 -13.19 5.57 5.30
C PHE A 124 -13.17 4.07 5.58
N GLN A 125 -12.40 3.35 4.79
CA GLN A 125 -12.27 1.90 4.86
C GLN A 125 -10.80 1.50 4.92
N LEU A 126 -10.47 0.63 5.87
CA LEU A 126 -9.15 0.01 5.94
C LEU A 126 -9.12 -1.21 5.03
N PHE A 127 -8.04 -1.33 4.26
CA PHE A 127 -7.77 -2.52 3.46
C PHE A 127 -6.40 -3.06 3.81
N VAL A 128 -6.26 -4.37 3.72
CA VAL A 128 -4.96 -5.02 3.76
C VAL A 128 -4.72 -5.66 2.40
N VAL A 129 -3.63 -5.28 1.74
CA VAL A 129 -3.21 -5.88 0.48
C VAL A 129 -2.27 -7.03 0.80
N ARG A 130 -2.67 -8.25 0.42
CA ARG A 130 -1.88 -9.46 0.62
C ARG A 130 -1.06 -9.74 -0.64
N PRO A 131 0.27 -9.62 -0.59
CA PRO A 131 1.10 -9.83 -1.78
C PRO A 131 1.09 -11.29 -2.23
N SER A 132 1.02 -11.50 -3.53
CA SER A 132 1.24 -12.81 -4.16
C SER A 132 2.55 -12.84 -4.94
N VAL A 133 2.92 -11.70 -5.56
CA VAL A 133 4.17 -11.55 -6.32
C VAL A 133 4.79 -10.21 -5.96
N ALA A 134 6.09 -10.22 -5.74
CA ALA A 134 6.86 -8.99 -5.52
C ALA A 134 8.10 -9.01 -6.43
N ARG A 135 8.35 -7.88 -7.10
CA ARG A 135 9.50 -7.69 -7.99
C ARG A 135 10.25 -6.43 -7.58
N PHE A 136 11.47 -6.65 -7.13
CA PHE A 136 12.35 -5.57 -6.70
C PHE A 136 13.39 -5.25 -7.77
#